data_06ffe55fc063608c81627ae6b34dadf7
#
_entry.id   06ffe55fc063608c81627ae6b34dadf7
#
_cell.length_a   1.000
_cell.length_b   1.000
_cell.length_c   1.000
_cell.angle_alpha   90.00
_cell.angle_beta   90.00
_cell.angle_gamma   90.00
#
_symmetry.space_group_name_H-M   'P 1'
#
loop_
_entity.id
_entity.type
_entity.pdbx_description
1 polymer ?
#
loop_
_entity_poly.entity_id
_entity_poly.type
_entity_poly.pdbx_seq_one_letter_code
_entity_poly.pdbx_strand_id
1 'polypeptide(L)'
;VDNGQLVSTDSEAAADPRREPLDQYPALRDCMDNRGERALASPRRGRHVLWLPVWMHDKVSTCLEITQSRPFSAHKLDVLMGVFQVYQNYQSLLDYSERDALTGLFNRKTFDEQFSRHTMSGLASRTSAANESLVADESPVTNEHEPVQQWLAVVDIDHFKQVNDRFGHLAGDRVLRDVAHILRSAVRSRDCVIRWGGEEFLVLLEHCEQAPGVLLAERIRHRVEAHHDADVGKV
;
A
#
# COMPACT_ATOMS: atom_id res chain seq x y z
N VAL A 1 -2.47 -1.51 -9.89
CA VAL A 1 -2.60 -0.21 -10.59
C VAL A 1 -2.10 0.87 -9.67
N ASP A 2 -1.06 1.57 -10.06
CA ASP A 2 -0.47 2.65 -9.25
C ASP A 2 -0.75 4.00 -9.93
N ASN A 3 -1.38 4.93 -9.20
CA ASN A 3 -1.76 6.27 -9.69
C ASN A 3 -2.43 6.29 -11.08
N GLY A 4 -3.29 5.32 -11.40
CA GLY A 4 -3.96 5.21 -12.69
C GLY A 4 -3.09 4.64 -13.81
N GLN A 5 -1.95 4.03 -13.48
CA GLN A 5 -1.09 3.34 -14.42
C GLN A 5 -1.04 1.85 -14.12
N LEU A 6 -1.00 1.03 -15.18
CA LEU A 6 -0.71 -0.40 -15.05
C LEU A 6 0.79 -0.57 -14.84
N VAL A 7 1.15 -1.21 -13.73
CA VAL A 7 2.53 -1.55 -13.38
C VAL A 7 2.63 -3.06 -13.31
N SER A 8 3.62 -3.66 -13.99
CA SER A 8 3.87 -5.08 -13.87
C SER A 8 4.42 -5.41 -12.48
N THR A 9 3.92 -6.51 -11.89
CA THR A 9 4.42 -7.07 -10.62
C THR A 9 5.28 -8.31 -10.83
N ASP A 10 5.53 -8.70 -12.08
CA ASP A 10 6.37 -9.84 -12.39
C ASP A 10 7.85 -9.49 -12.13
N SER A 11 8.55 -10.34 -11.38
CA SER A 11 9.95 -10.11 -11.01
C SER A 11 10.90 -10.07 -12.21
N GLU A 12 10.59 -10.78 -13.31
CA GLU A 12 11.34 -10.67 -14.57
C GLU A 12 11.01 -9.39 -15.33
N ALA A 13 9.84 -8.82 -15.12
CA ALA A 13 9.42 -7.56 -15.72
C ALA A 13 9.80 -6.33 -14.88
N ALA A 14 10.44 -6.49 -13.73
CA ALA A 14 10.95 -5.37 -12.92
C ALA A 14 12.00 -4.53 -13.70
N ALA A 15 12.66 -5.12 -14.71
CA ALA A 15 13.54 -4.43 -15.65
C ALA A 15 12.78 -3.71 -16.80
N ASP A 16 11.48 -3.97 -16.98
CA ASP A 16 10.62 -3.31 -17.98
C ASP A 16 9.47 -2.57 -17.27
N PRO A 17 9.70 -1.36 -16.78
CA PRO A 17 8.67 -0.55 -16.13
C PRO A 17 7.68 -0.05 -17.18
N ARG A 18 6.84 -0.92 -17.74
CA ARG A 18 5.70 -0.51 -18.57
C ARG A 18 4.67 0.17 -17.70
N ARG A 19 4.93 1.42 -17.38
CA ARG A 19 3.92 2.33 -16.85
C ARG A 19 3.09 2.82 -18.03
N GLU A 20 2.14 2.00 -18.45
CA GLU A 20 1.24 2.36 -19.53
C GLU A 20 0.01 3.07 -18.96
N PRO A 21 -0.35 4.24 -19.51
CA PRO A 21 -1.56 4.94 -19.08
C PRO A 21 -2.81 4.08 -19.28
N LEU A 22 -3.70 4.04 -18.31
CA LEU A 22 -4.94 3.26 -18.36
C LEU A 22 -5.83 3.66 -19.55
N ASP A 23 -5.68 4.88 -20.06
CA ASP A 23 -6.39 5.40 -21.23
C ASP A 23 -6.10 4.61 -22.52
N GLN A 24 -5.01 3.88 -22.57
CA GLN A 24 -4.70 2.98 -23.68
C GLN A 24 -5.55 1.69 -23.68
N TYR A 25 -6.26 1.42 -22.58
CA TYR A 25 -7.05 0.22 -22.32
C TYR A 25 -8.53 0.55 -22.05
N PRO A 26 -9.28 1.07 -23.02
CA PRO A 26 -10.63 1.58 -22.79
C PRO A 26 -11.58 0.53 -22.19
N ALA A 27 -11.48 -0.74 -22.60
CA ALA A 27 -12.31 -1.81 -22.04
C ALA A 27 -11.98 -2.11 -20.56
N LEU A 28 -10.71 -2.02 -20.17
CA LEU A 28 -10.31 -2.17 -18.78
C LEU A 28 -10.74 -0.97 -17.94
N ARG A 29 -10.59 0.25 -18.48
CA ARG A 29 -11.03 1.48 -17.82
C ARG A 29 -12.53 1.46 -17.59
N ASP A 30 -13.34 1.16 -18.61
CA ASP A 30 -14.79 1.04 -18.47
C ASP A 30 -15.20 -0.02 -17.44
N CYS A 31 -14.50 -1.15 -17.42
CA CYS A 31 -14.70 -2.19 -16.40
C CYS A 31 -14.40 -1.66 -14.99
N MET A 32 -13.32 -0.90 -14.83
CA MET A 32 -12.95 -0.33 -13.52
C MET A 32 -13.94 0.76 -13.09
N ASP A 33 -14.35 1.64 -13.98
CA ASP A 33 -15.29 2.72 -13.70
C ASP A 33 -16.67 2.17 -13.29
N ASN A 34 -17.10 1.05 -13.89
CA ASN A 34 -18.37 0.37 -13.61
C ASN A 34 -18.26 -0.77 -12.58
N ARG A 35 -17.13 -0.91 -11.89
CA ARG A 35 -16.87 -2.01 -10.93
C ARG A 35 -17.13 -3.40 -11.52
N GLY A 36 -16.79 -3.58 -12.78
CA GLY A 36 -16.94 -4.85 -13.47
C GLY A 36 -15.95 -5.92 -12.96
N GLU A 37 -16.34 -7.17 -13.11
CA GLU A 37 -15.52 -8.32 -12.68
C GLU A 37 -14.45 -8.68 -13.71
N ARG A 38 -14.67 -8.31 -14.99
CA ARG A 38 -13.77 -8.63 -16.10
C ARG A 38 -13.89 -7.64 -17.24
N ALA A 39 -12.80 -7.48 -17.99
CA ALA A 39 -12.80 -6.79 -19.28
C ALA A 39 -12.21 -7.68 -20.37
N LEU A 40 -12.77 -7.61 -21.56
CA LEU A 40 -12.31 -8.32 -22.74
C LEU A 40 -11.97 -7.30 -23.83
N ALA A 41 -10.81 -7.43 -24.44
CA ALA A 41 -10.47 -6.66 -25.64
C ALA A 41 -10.29 -7.57 -26.85
N SER A 42 -10.80 -7.12 -27.97
CA SER A 42 -10.54 -7.71 -29.28
C SER A 42 -9.14 -7.34 -29.77
N PRO A 43 -8.55 -8.13 -30.68
CA PRO A 43 -7.11 -8.28 -30.83
C PRO A 43 -6.43 -6.97 -31.23
N ARG A 44 -5.56 -6.47 -30.38
CA ARG A 44 -4.39 -5.73 -30.87
C ARG A 44 -3.33 -6.78 -31.29
N ARG A 45 -2.93 -6.78 -32.55
CA ARG A 45 -1.92 -7.70 -33.12
C ARG A 45 -2.29 -9.21 -33.04
N GLY A 46 -3.57 -9.57 -33.17
CA GLY A 46 -3.99 -10.99 -33.20
C GLY A 46 -4.02 -11.68 -31.84
N ARG A 47 -3.96 -10.94 -30.72
CA ARG A 47 -4.07 -11.50 -29.37
C ARG A 47 -5.36 -11.04 -28.70
N HIS A 48 -6.08 -11.98 -28.14
CA HIS A 48 -7.25 -11.72 -27.28
C HIS A 48 -6.76 -11.54 -25.85
N VAL A 49 -7.25 -10.51 -25.18
CA VAL A 49 -6.84 -10.16 -23.82
C VAL A 49 -8.06 -10.17 -22.89
N LEU A 50 -7.89 -10.80 -21.75
CA LEU A 50 -8.82 -10.81 -20.63
C LEU A 50 -8.14 -10.14 -19.45
N TRP A 51 -8.76 -9.10 -18.88
CA TRP A 51 -8.34 -8.50 -17.63
C TRP A 51 -9.33 -8.87 -16.53
N LEU A 52 -8.78 -9.20 -15.36
CA LEU A 52 -9.52 -9.55 -14.17
C LEU A 52 -9.04 -8.64 -13.02
N PRO A 53 -9.74 -7.53 -12.77
CA PRO A 53 -9.36 -6.61 -11.69
C PRO A 53 -9.66 -7.22 -10.32
N VAL A 54 -8.68 -7.17 -9.43
CA VAL A 54 -8.82 -7.58 -8.03
C VAL A 54 -9.23 -6.37 -7.21
N TRP A 55 -10.47 -6.40 -6.75
CA TRP A 55 -11.03 -5.34 -5.92
C TRP A 55 -10.70 -5.60 -4.46
N MET A 56 -10.10 -4.59 -3.80
CA MET A 56 -9.90 -4.58 -2.36
C MET A 56 -10.52 -3.30 -1.79
N HIS A 57 -11.49 -3.46 -0.91
CA HIS A 57 -12.34 -2.35 -0.48
C HIS A 57 -12.99 -1.70 -1.72
N ASP A 58 -12.80 -0.44 -1.97
CA ASP A 58 -13.40 0.25 -3.12
C ASP A 58 -12.39 0.58 -4.23
N LYS A 59 -11.21 -0.06 -4.21
CA LYS A 59 -10.12 0.22 -5.15
C LYS A 59 -9.63 -1.06 -5.82
N VAL A 60 -9.15 -0.94 -7.04
CA VAL A 60 -8.44 -2.02 -7.72
C VAL A 60 -7.02 -2.06 -7.17
N SER A 61 -6.70 -3.13 -6.44
CA SER A 61 -5.37 -3.39 -5.89
C SER A 61 -4.40 -3.85 -6.97
N THR A 62 -4.85 -4.82 -7.76
CA THR A 62 -4.07 -5.39 -8.87
C THR A 62 -5.00 -5.83 -10.00
N CYS A 63 -4.44 -6.16 -11.15
CA CYS A 63 -5.19 -6.67 -12.28
C CYS A 63 -4.44 -7.82 -12.93
N LEU A 64 -5.09 -8.97 -13.07
CA LEU A 64 -4.54 -10.09 -13.80
C LEU A 64 -4.82 -9.93 -15.28
N GLU A 65 -3.78 -9.96 -16.12
CA GLU A 65 -3.90 -9.96 -17.58
C GLU A 65 -3.62 -11.36 -18.14
N ILE A 66 -4.55 -11.88 -18.93
CA ILE A 66 -4.41 -13.17 -19.61
C ILE A 66 -4.50 -12.93 -21.12
N THR A 67 -3.48 -13.31 -21.86
CA THR A 67 -3.42 -13.16 -23.31
C THR A 67 -3.38 -14.50 -24.02
N GLN A 68 -4.08 -14.62 -25.16
CA GLN A 68 -4.04 -15.80 -26.00
C GLN A 68 -4.31 -15.44 -27.48
N SER A 69 -3.94 -16.35 -28.39
CA SER A 69 -4.09 -16.15 -29.84
C SER A 69 -5.49 -16.44 -30.40
N ARG A 70 -6.33 -17.13 -29.64
CA ARG A 70 -7.70 -17.48 -30.03
C ARG A 70 -8.71 -16.78 -29.12
N PRO A 71 -9.95 -16.51 -29.56
CA PRO A 71 -10.99 -16.00 -28.69
C PRO A 71 -11.19 -16.88 -27.46
N PHE A 72 -11.55 -16.25 -26.33
CA PHE A 72 -11.95 -16.99 -25.14
C PHE A 72 -13.31 -17.65 -25.37
N SER A 73 -13.37 -18.99 -25.24
CA SER A 73 -14.65 -19.70 -25.24
C SER A 73 -15.39 -19.46 -23.92
N ALA A 74 -16.74 -19.58 -23.94
CA ALA A 74 -17.55 -19.44 -22.73
C ALA A 74 -17.07 -20.37 -21.61
N HIS A 75 -16.87 -21.65 -21.90
CA HIS A 75 -16.37 -22.61 -20.93
C HIS A 75 -15.01 -22.23 -20.33
N LYS A 76 -14.08 -21.71 -21.15
CA LYS A 76 -12.78 -21.26 -20.64
C LYS A 76 -12.91 -20.04 -19.75
N LEU A 77 -13.81 -19.10 -20.10
CA LEU A 77 -14.10 -17.96 -19.23
C LEU A 77 -14.68 -18.39 -17.90
N ASP A 78 -15.62 -19.34 -17.89
CA ASP A 78 -16.23 -19.83 -16.65
C ASP A 78 -15.18 -20.49 -15.74
N VAL A 79 -14.27 -21.29 -16.30
CA VAL A 79 -13.18 -21.90 -15.52
C VAL A 79 -12.23 -20.80 -14.97
N LEU A 80 -11.83 -19.84 -15.80
CA LEU A 80 -10.96 -18.75 -15.37
C LEU A 80 -11.60 -17.90 -14.28
N MET A 81 -12.90 -17.59 -14.43
CA MET A 81 -13.65 -16.84 -13.42
C MET A 81 -13.75 -17.61 -12.10
N GLY A 82 -13.98 -18.94 -12.15
CA GLY A 82 -14.00 -19.76 -10.96
C GLY A 82 -12.67 -19.77 -10.21
N VAL A 83 -11.56 -19.95 -10.93
CA VAL A 83 -10.21 -19.90 -10.34
C VAL A 83 -9.92 -18.49 -9.79
N PHE A 84 -10.30 -17.46 -10.54
CA PHE A 84 -10.11 -16.06 -10.11
C PHE A 84 -10.92 -15.74 -8.85
N GLN A 85 -12.14 -16.26 -8.73
CA GLN A 85 -12.94 -16.08 -7.51
C GLN A 85 -12.27 -16.72 -6.28
N VAL A 86 -11.69 -17.90 -6.43
CA VAL A 86 -10.90 -18.53 -5.35
C VAL A 86 -9.70 -17.65 -4.97
N TYR A 87 -9.01 -17.11 -5.96
CA TYR A 87 -7.89 -16.19 -5.73
C TYR A 87 -8.35 -14.91 -4.99
N GLN A 88 -9.45 -14.29 -5.42
CA GLN A 88 -10.00 -13.11 -4.74
C GLN A 88 -10.38 -13.40 -3.28
N ASN A 89 -11.04 -14.54 -3.04
CA ASN A 89 -11.40 -14.95 -1.68
C ASN A 89 -10.15 -15.17 -0.82
N TYR A 90 -9.10 -15.78 -1.38
CA TYR A 90 -7.83 -15.94 -0.69
C TYR A 90 -7.17 -14.59 -0.36
N GLN A 91 -7.12 -13.66 -1.31
CA GLN A 91 -6.59 -12.31 -1.08
C GLN A 91 -7.37 -11.56 0.00
N SER A 92 -8.70 -11.68 -0.01
CA SER A 92 -9.55 -11.06 1.02
C SER A 92 -9.30 -11.64 2.41
N LEU A 93 -9.07 -12.97 2.51
CA LEU A 93 -8.73 -13.63 3.76
C LEU A 93 -7.34 -13.19 4.27
N LEU A 94 -6.37 -13.04 3.38
CA LEU A 94 -5.04 -12.53 3.74
C LEU A 94 -5.17 -11.09 4.28
N ASP A 95 -5.83 -10.19 3.54
CA ASP A 95 -6.00 -8.81 4.00
C ASP A 95 -6.70 -8.74 5.36
N TYR A 96 -7.75 -9.55 5.57
CA TYR A 96 -8.43 -9.63 6.86
C TYR A 96 -7.51 -10.14 7.98
N SER A 97 -6.64 -11.11 7.68
CA SER A 97 -5.69 -11.66 8.68
C SER A 97 -4.55 -10.70 9.00
N GLU A 98 -4.20 -9.80 8.09
CA GLU A 98 -3.10 -8.84 8.20
C GLU A 98 -3.50 -7.52 8.86
N ARG A 99 -4.79 -7.23 8.95
CA ARG A 99 -5.28 -5.94 9.46
C ARG A 99 -5.91 -6.05 10.84
N ASP A 100 -5.86 -4.93 11.54
CA ASP A 100 -6.61 -4.71 12.77
C ASP A 100 -8.08 -4.38 12.43
N ALA A 101 -9.00 -5.15 12.99
CA ALA A 101 -10.43 -5.06 12.68
C ALA A 101 -11.07 -3.71 13.09
N LEU A 102 -10.50 -3.00 14.06
CA LEU A 102 -11.02 -1.72 14.53
C LEU A 102 -10.55 -0.56 13.66
N THR A 103 -9.26 -0.52 13.34
CA THR A 103 -8.59 0.63 12.71
C THR A 103 -8.34 0.46 11.23
N GLY A 104 -8.37 -0.78 10.70
CA GLY A 104 -8.01 -1.11 9.32
C GLY A 104 -6.52 -0.99 9.00
N LEU A 105 -5.68 -0.62 9.96
CA LEU A 105 -4.22 -0.62 9.84
C LEU A 105 -3.69 -2.06 9.83
N PHE A 106 -2.44 -2.25 9.43
CA PHE A 106 -1.79 -3.53 9.65
C PHE A 106 -1.78 -3.86 11.14
N ASN A 107 -1.94 -5.14 11.46
CA ASN A 107 -1.90 -5.61 12.84
C ASN A 107 -0.46 -6.00 13.24
N ARG A 108 -0.27 -6.27 14.54
CA ARG A 108 1.03 -6.68 15.09
C ARG A 108 1.62 -7.92 14.41
N LYS A 109 0.78 -8.87 13.98
CA LYS A 109 1.26 -10.14 13.39
C LYS A 109 1.97 -9.94 12.06
N THR A 110 1.60 -8.88 11.31
CA THR A 110 2.18 -8.55 10.02
C THR A 110 3.47 -7.73 10.11
N PHE A 111 3.88 -7.35 11.33
CA PHE A 111 5.06 -6.49 11.53
C PHE A 111 6.33 -7.07 10.90
N ASP A 112 6.65 -8.32 11.19
CA ASP A 112 7.90 -8.95 10.73
C ASP A 112 7.97 -9.00 9.21
N GLU A 113 6.84 -9.27 8.54
CA GLU A 113 6.75 -9.30 7.09
C GLU A 113 6.88 -7.89 6.50
N GLN A 114 6.16 -6.92 7.04
CA GLN A 114 6.23 -5.53 6.60
C GLN A 114 7.63 -4.95 6.85
N PHE A 115 8.20 -5.20 8.01
CA PHE A 115 9.55 -4.76 8.34
C PHE A 115 10.60 -5.37 7.41
N SER A 116 10.51 -6.67 7.12
CA SER A 116 11.40 -7.36 6.19
C SER A 116 11.30 -6.81 4.77
N ARG A 117 10.09 -6.56 4.27
CA ARG A 117 9.87 -5.94 2.96
C ARG A 117 10.53 -4.55 2.88
N HIS A 118 10.33 -3.72 3.90
CA HIS A 118 10.88 -2.38 3.96
C HIS A 118 12.42 -2.40 4.04
N THR A 119 13.00 -3.29 4.84
CA THR A 119 14.46 -3.41 4.96
C THR A 119 15.12 -3.96 3.70
N MET A 120 14.50 -4.93 3.03
CA MET A 120 15.03 -5.49 1.77
C MET A 120 14.93 -4.50 0.60
N SER A 121 13.87 -3.72 0.52
CA SER A 121 13.71 -2.65 -0.48
C SER A 121 14.85 -1.63 -0.37
N GLY A 122 15.23 -1.24 0.83
CA GLY A 122 16.38 -0.35 1.09
C GLY A 122 17.73 -0.94 0.68
N LEU A 123 17.93 -2.26 0.83
CA LEU A 123 19.16 -2.94 0.40
C LEU A 123 19.26 -3.04 -1.12
N ALA A 124 18.17 -3.34 -1.82
CA ALA A 124 18.14 -3.43 -3.27
C ALA A 124 18.44 -2.07 -3.94
N SER A 125 17.93 -0.97 -3.38
CA SER A 125 18.23 0.38 -3.86
C SER A 125 19.71 0.76 -3.68
N ARG A 126 20.37 0.27 -2.63
CA ARG A 126 21.81 0.51 -2.38
C ARG A 126 22.71 -0.26 -3.36
N THR A 127 22.34 -1.49 -3.72
CA THR A 127 23.09 -2.30 -4.70
C THR A 127 22.96 -1.76 -6.14
N SER A 128 21.80 -1.20 -6.50
CA SER A 128 21.61 -0.55 -7.81
C SER A 128 22.46 0.71 -7.93
N ALA A 129 22.48 1.57 -6.93
CA ALA A 129 23.28 2.80 -6.91
C ALA A 129 24.80 2.51 -6.92
N ALA A 130 25.23 1.42 -6.25
CA ALA A 130 26.64 1.02 -6.26
C ALA A 130 27.12 0.45 -7.61
N ASN A 131 26.23 -0.19 -8.38
CA ASN A 131 26.56 -0.72 -9.71
C ASN A 131 26.60 0.38 -10.80
N GLU A 132 25.83 1.45 -10.67
CA GLU A 132 25.91 2.59 -11.61
C GLU A 132 27.18 3.43 -11.41
N SER A 133 27.77 3.40 -10.22
CA SER A 133 29.00 4.13 -9.89
C SER A 133 30.29 3.51 -10.45
N LEU A 134 30.23 2.30 -11.00
CA LEU A 134 31.42 1.62 -11.57
C LEU A 134 31.71 1.95 -13.04
N VAL A 135 30.96 2.84 -13.68
CA VAL A 135 31.10 3.15 -15.13
C VAL A 135 31.28 4.65 -15.42
N ALA A 136 31.53 5.49 -14.45
CA ALA A 136 31.74 6.92 -14.66
C ALA A 136 33.15 7.36 -14.28
N ASP A 137 33.80 7.96 -15.25
CA ASP A 137 35.11 8.59 -15.31
C ASP A 137 35.37 9.60 -14.13
N GLU A 138 36.65 9.67 -13.76
CA GLU A 138 37.16 10.41 -12.59
C GLU A 138 36.79 11.90 -12.59
N SER A 139 35.87 12.27 -11.74
CA SER A 139 35.78 13.62 -11.16
C SER A 139 35.18 13.50 -9.76
N PRO A 140 35.84 14.03 -8.71
CA PRO A 140 35.29 13.97 -7.35
C PRO A 140 34.19 15.03 -7.22
N VAL A 141 32.98 14.68 -7.61
CA VAL A 141 31.81 15.43 -7.21
C VAL A 141 31.44 14.90 -5.82
N THR A 142 31.78 15.65 -4.80
CA THR A 142 31.35 15.47 -3.42
C THR A 142 29.84 15.71 -3.34
N ASN A 143 29.05 14.76 -3.83
CA ASN A 143 27.66 14.67 -3.46
C ASN A 143 27.60 13.88 -2.15
N GLU A 144 27.72 14.61 -1.03
CA GLU A 144 27.33 14.12 0.29
C GLU A 144 25.81 13.88 0.29
N HIS A 145 25.38 12.85 -0.40
CA HIS A 145 24.03 12.33 -0.19
C HIS A 145 24.07 11.61 1.15
N GLU A 146 23.42 12.18 2.15
CA GLU A 146 23.17 11.48 3.41
C GLU A 146 22.56 10.09 3.09
N PRO A 147 23.02 9.05 3.78
CA PRO A 147 22.51 7.69 3.53
C PRO A 147 21.02 7.69 3.74
N VAL A 148 20.29 7.28 2.73
CA VAL A 148 18.84 7.10 2.80
C VAL A 148 18.53 6.12 3.90
N GLN A 149 17.90 6.58 4.98
CA GLN A 149 17.64 5.82 6.18
C GLN A 149 16.18 5.34 6.21
N GLN A 150 15.96 4.26 6.91
CA GLN A 150 14.63 3.80 7.29
C GLN A 150 14.35 4.22 8.72
N TRP A 151 13.14 4.65 9.00
CA TRP A 151 12.74 5.10 10.33
C TRP A 151 11.60 4.26 10.85
N LEU A 152 11.74 3.88 12.10
CA LEU A 152 10.67 3.28 12.89
C LEU A 152 10.29 4.29 13.99
N ALA A 153 9.07 4.79 13.93
CA ALA A 153 8.50 5.59 15.01
C ALA A 153 7.50 4.77 15.81
N VAL A 154 7.57 4.90 17.13
CA VAL A 154 6.59 4.36 18.07
C VAL A 154 5.69 5.49 18.51
N VAL A 155 4.39 5.30 18.42
CA VAL A 155 3.36 6.29 18.79
C VAL A 155 2.44 5.64 19.84
N ASP A 156 2.19 6.36 20.93
CA ASP A 156 1.28 5.95 22.00
C ASP A 156 0.31 7.12 22.27
N ILE A 157 -0.95 6.80 22.61
CA ILE A 157 -1.95 7.83 22.91
C ILE A 157 -1.90 8.16 24.39
N ASP A 158 -1.50 9.40 24.70
CA ASP A 158 -1.41 9.87 26.06
C ASP A 158 -2.75 9.74 26.80
N HIS A 159 -2.69 9.16 27.99
CA HIS A 159 -3.85 9.02 28.88
C HIS A 159 -5.05 8.26 28.30
N PHE A 160 -4.88 7.40 27.31
CA PHE A 160 -5.97 6.69 26.64
C PHE A 160 -6.85 5.90 27.60
N LYS A 161 -6.26 5.31 28.66
CA LYS A 161 -7.03 4.66 29.72
C LYS A 161 -8.05 5.60 30.35
N GLN A 162 -7.70 6.87 30.59
CA GLN A 162 -8.63 7.84 31.16
C GLN A 162 -9.81 8.15 30.23
N VAL A 163 -9.59 8.12 28.92
CA VAL A 163 -10.66 8.24 27.92
C VAL A 163 -11.65 7.10 28.09
N ASN A 164 -11.16 5.86 28.16
CA ASN A 164 -12.01 4.69 28.35
C ASN A 164 -12.77 4.73 29.70
N ASP A 165 -12.09 5.08 30.79
CA ASP A 165 -12.65 5.10 32.14
C ASP A 165 -13.73 6.18 32.26
N ARG A 166 -13.60 7.33 31.58
CA ARG A 166 -14.51 8.46 31.68
C ARG A 166 -15.65 8.41 30.67
N PHE A 167 -15.38 8.00 29.43
CA PHE A 167 -16.31 8.09 28.30
C PHE A 167 -16.76 6.73 27.75
N GLY A 168 -16.21 5.65 28.29
CA GLY A 168 -16.48 4.27 27.87
C GLY A 168 -15.71 3.81 26.66
N HIS A 169 -15.63 2.49 26.46
CA HIS A 169 -14.84 1.86 25.39
C HIS A 169 -15.26 2.27 23.98
N LEU A 170 -16.54 2.58 23.74
CA LEU A 170 -17.00 3.04 22.42
C LEU A 170 -16.39 4.39 22.04
N ALA A 171 -16.18 5.28 23.01
CA ALA A 171 -15.48 6.53 22.78
C ALA A 171 -13.99 6.28 22.50
N GLY A 172 -13.35 5.41 23.29
CA GLY A 172 -11.98 4.99 23.03
C GLY A 172 -11.79 4.37 21.64
N ASP A 173 -12.72 3.54 21.19
CA ASP A 173 -12.70 2.95 19.85
C ASP A 173 -12.77 4.02 18.73
N ARG A 174 -13.54 5.10 18.93
CA ARG A 174 -13.56 6.23 17.98
C ARG A 174 -12.22 6.93 17.96
N VAL A 175 -11.67 7.28 19.12
CA VAL A 175 -10.35 7.91 19.25
C VAL A 175 -9.28 7.08 18.55
N LEU A 176 -9.27 5.76 18.73
CA LEU A 176 -8.33 4.85 18.03
C LEU A 176 -8.48 4.90 16.51
N ARG A 177 -9.72 4.94 15.98
CA ARG A 177 -9.97 5.07 14.55
C ARG A 177 -9.50 6.42 14.01
N ASP A 178 -9.75 7.49 14.75
CA ASP A 178 -9.38 8.84 14.35
C ASP A 178 -7.85 9.01 14.32
N VAL A 179 -7.16 8.53 15.37
CA VAL A 179 -5.69 8.52 15.38
C VAL A 179 -5.13 7.68 14.25
N ALA A 180 -5.67 6.48 14.01
CA ALA A 180 -5.27 5.63 12.90
C ALA A 180 -5.44 6.33 11.54
N HIS A 181 -6.55 7.04 11.34
CA HIS A 181 -6.80 7.83 10.14
C HIS A 181 -5.80 8.99 9.99
N ILE A 182 -5.50 9.70 11.09
CA ILE A 182 -4.51 10.78 11.11
C ILE A 182 -3.13 10.22 10.71
N LEU A 183 -2.69 9.13 11.33
CA LEU A 183 -1.41 8.48 11.03
C LEU A 183 -1.34 8.07 9.55
N ARG A 184 -2.35 7.34 9.06
CA ARG A 184 -2.38 6.86 7.68
C ARG A 184 -2.39 7.98 6.65
N SER A 185 -3.11 9.08 6.94
CA SER A 185 -3.18 10.25 6.04
C SER A 185 -1.92 11.14 6.09
N ALA A 186 -1.08 11.00 7.11
CA ALA A 186 0.15 11.76 7.26
C ALA A 186 1.32 11.16 6.49
N VAL A 187 1.29 9.86 6.23
CA VAL A 187 2.37 9.09 5.58
C VAL A 187 2.06 8.81 4.10
N ARG A 188 3.08 8.44 3.34
CA ARG A 188 2.97 8.11 1.91
C ARG A 188 2.38 6.70 1.73
N SER A 189 1.98 6.35 0.51
CA SER A 189 1.45 5.01 0.18
C SER A 189 2.45 3.89 0.46
N ARG A 190 3.74 4.14 0.25
CA ARG A 190 4.84 3.20 0.51
C ARG A 190 5.18 3.04 1.99
N ASP A 191 4.85 4.03 2.83
CA ASP A 191 5.10 3.94 4.27
C ASP A 191 4.03 3.06 4.92
N CYS A 192 4.42 2.35 5.99
CA CYS A 192 3.55 1.42 6.67
C CYS A 192 3.14 1.95 8.05
N VAL A 193 1.86 1.78 8.39
CA VAL A 193 1.32 2.08 9.73
C VAL A 193 0.70 0.82 10.30
N ILE A 194 1.08 0.47 11.51
CA ILE A 194 0.71 -0.78 12.19
C ILE A 194 0.10 -0.43 13.54
N ARG A 195 -1.01 -1.06 13.89
CA ARG A 195 -1.49 -1.07 15.28
C ARG A 195 -0.76 -2.17 16.04
N TRP A 196 0.13 -1.76 16.95
CA TRP A 196 1.01 -2.67 17.69
C TRP A 196 0.34 -3.26 18.93
N GLY A 197 -0.43 -2.44 19.64
CA GLY A 197 -1.11 -2.79 20.87
C GLY A 197 -2.46 -2.13 21.02
N GLY A 198 -2.96 -2.05 22.24
CA GLY A 198 -4.24 -1.41 22.52
C GLY A 198 -4.32 0.04 22.05
N GLU A 199 -3.34 0.85 22.44
CA GLU A 199 -3.22 2.28 22.15
C GLU A 199 -1.89 2.64 21.46
N GLU A 200 -1.08 1.62 21.10
CA GLU A 200 0.24 1.75 20.52
C GLU A 200 0.21 1.53 19.01
N PHE A 201 0.95 2.38 18.28
CA PHE A 201 1.10 2.30 16.83
C PHE A 201 2.58 2.37 16.45
N LEU A 202 2.93 1.72 15.34
CA LEU A 202 4.23 1.82 14.71
C LEU A 202 4.09 2.46 13.33
N VAL A 203 5.04 3.33 12.98
CA VAL A 203 5.13 3.94 11.65
C VAL A 203 6.51 3.61 11.07
N LEU A 204 6.51 2.88 9.95
CA LEU A 204 7.70 2.55 9.17
C LEU A 204 7.80 3.51 7.99
N LEU A 205 8.87 4.27 7.90
CA LEU A 205 9.13 5.21 6.82
C LEU A 205 10.24 4.67 5.93
N GLU A 206 9.95 4.57 4.64
CA GLU A 206 10.95 4.24 3.62
C GLU A 206 11.61 5.50 3.07
N HIS A 207 12.93 5.40 2.83
CA HIS A 207 13.71 6.44 2.14
C HIS A 207 13.44 7.84 2.72
N CYS A 208 13.70 8.01 4.01
CA CYS A 208 13.50 9.26 4.72
C CYS A 208 14.82 9.74 5.31
N GLU A 209 15.18 10.98 5.05
CA GLU A 209 16.28 11.67 5.72
C GLU A 209 15.87 12.03 7.16
N GLN A 210 16.85 12.30 8.03
CA GLN A 210 16.60 12.57 9.43
C GLN A 210 15.68 13.78 9.65
N ALA A 211 15.99 14.92 9.06
CA ALA A 211 15.23 16.14 9.26
C ALA A 211 13.77 16.04 8.80
N PRO A 212 13.43 15.51 7.58
CA PRO A 212 12.07 15.22 7.17
C PRO A 212 11.35 14.20 8.07
N GLY A 213 12.05 13.19 8.60
CA GLY A 213 11.48 12.20 9.53
C GLY A 213 11.02 12.84 10.83
N VAL A 214 11.85 13.68 11.44
CA VAL A 214 11.50 14.42 12.66
C VAL A 214 10.35 15.39 12.40
N LEU A 215 10.37 16.13 11.29
CA LEU A 215 9.28 17.03 10.91
C LEU A 215 7.95 16.28 10.71
N LEU A 216 7.99 15.07 10.14
CA LEU A 216 6.81 14.24 10.00
C LEU A 216 6.27 13.80 11.36
N ALA A 217 7.13 13.37 12.28
CA ALA A 217 6.74 12.97 13.62
C ALA A 217 6.06 14.13 14.37
N GLU A 218 6.64 15.34 14.34
CA GLU A 218 6.04 16.53 14.93
C GLU A 218 4.72 16.93 14.27
N ARG A 219 4.62 16.82 12.95
CA ARG A 219 3.35 17.06 12.24
C ARG A 219 2.26 16.08 12.65
N ILE A 220 2.60 14.81 12.83
CA ILE A 220 1.68 13.79 13.34
C ILE A 220 1.23 14.16 14.76
N ARG A 221 2.19 14.42 15.66
CA ARG A 221 1.92 14.80 17.04
C ARG A 221 0.96 15.98 17.13
N HIS A 222 1.24 17.06 16.39
CA HIS A 222 0.36 18.24 16.35
C HIS A 222 -1.03 17.95 15.78
N ARG A 223 -1.14 17.07 14.76
CA ARG A 223 -2.44 16.72 14.20
C ARG A 223 -3.29 15.90 15.17
N VAL A 224 -2.68 15.00 15.93
CA VAL A 224 -3.36 14.23 16.98
C VAL A 224 -3.74 15.18 18.12
N GLU A 225 -2.82 16.01 18.61
CA GLU A 225 -3.09 17.01 19.66
C GLU A 225 -4.19 18.01 19.29
N ALA A 226 -4.28 18.39 18.02
CA ALA A 226 -5.32 19.31 17.53
C ALA A 226 -6.64 18.62 17.23
N HIS A 227 -6.68 17.29 17.26
CA HIS A 227 -7.89 16.55 16.98
C HIS A 227 -8.92 16.68 18.12
N HIS A 228 -10.18 16.85 17.74
CA HIS A 228 -11.31 16.93 18.65
C HIS A 228 -12.32 15.85 18.31
N ASP A 229 -12.50 14.88 19.20
CA ASP A 229 -13.65 13.99 19.16
C ASP A 229 -14.87 14.70 19.77
N ALA A 230 -16.05 14.43 19.23
CA ALA A 230 -17.29 15.12 19.62
C ALA A 230 -17.67 14.92 21.10
N ASP A 231 -17.33 13.76 21.68
CA ASP A 231 -17.71 13.39 23.05
C ASP A 231 -16.53 13.53 24.03
N VAL A 232 -15.31 13.23 23.57
CA VAL A 232 -14.10 13.26 24.40
C VAL A 232 -13.49 14.65 24.48
N GLY A 233 -13.66 15.44 23.42
CA GLY A 233 -12.99 16.72 23.26
C GLY A 233 -11.59 16.55 22.66
N LYS A 234 -10.59 17.26 23.20
CA LYS A 234 -9.21 17.18 22.76
C LYS A 234 -8.59 15.83 23.15
N VAL A 235 -7.97 15.16 22.20
CA VAL A 235 -7.26 13.87 22.37
C VAL A 235 -5.79 14.13 22.66
#